data_2fc7430e998cc1e90db93571b9da81a5
#
_entry.id   2fc7430e998cc1e90db93571b9da81a5
#
_cell.length_a   1.000
_cell.length_b   1.000
_cell.length_c   1.000
_cell.angle_alpha   90.00
_cell.angle_beta   90.00
_cell.angle_gamma   90.00
#
_symmetry.space_group_name_H-M   'P 1'
#
loop_
_entity.id
_entity.type
_entity.pdbx_description
1 polymer ?
#
loop_
_entity_poly.entity_id
_entity_poly.type
_entity_poly.pdbx_seq_one_letter_code
_entity_poly.pdbx_strand_id
1 'polypeptide(L)'
;MIKRLYFFGGKTDMYDKERKAIVDFGKRLITEHLTSGTSGNISIFDPEKKLMIISPSGIPYFDTKESDIVVVGLDGKTVEGDRKPSSEWALHAAMYEAKPEARAVVHTHSMYCTVLACLREPIRAVHYVVADAGAPEVPCAPYRTFGTIELAEAAKDAIGKSDALLLANHGMLAVGKDLASAFGLARGMEFCAEVQYRAMCAGKPFVLPDDEMERVIEKFKGYGQVKNG
;
A
#
# COMPACT_ATOMS: atom_id res chain seq x y z
N MET A 1 53.01 20.48 16.27
CA MET A 1 51.99 20.83 15.26
C MET A 1 51.27 19.51 14.86
N ILE A 2 50.20 19.17 15.58
CA ILE A 2 49.51 17.88 15.42
C ILE A 2 48.33 18.16 14.44
N LYS A 3 48.41 17.61 13.21
CA LYS A 3 47.31 17.67 12.24
C LYS A 3 46.17 16.77 12.74
N ARG A 4 45.07 17.41 13.14
CA ARG A 4 43.77 16.73 13.39
C ARG A 4 43.24 16.24 12.05
N LEU A 5 43.32 14.93 11.79
CA LEU A 5 42.57 14.29 10.71
C LEU A 5 41.07 14.34 11.08
N TYR A 6 40.32 15.14 10.38
CA TYR A 6 38.86 15.03 10.38
C TYR A 6 38.49 13.83 9.52
N PHE A 7 38.12 12.73 10.16
CA PHE A 7 37.38 11.66 9.54
C PHE A 7 35.98 12.19 9.21
N PHE A 8 35.72 12.54 7.97
CA PHE A 8 34.38 12.61 7.43
C PHE A 8 33.91 11.17 7.21
N GLY A 9 33.54 10.49 8.27
CA GLY A 9 32.68 9.32 8.18
C GLY A 9 31.28 9.84 7.84
N GLY A 10 30.87 9.75 6.58
CA GLY A 10 29.48 9.96 6.20
C GLY A 10 28.64 9.04 7.09
N LYS A 11 27.72 9.60 7.91
CA LYS A 11 26.63 8.84 8.50
C LYS A 11 25.89 8.24 7.30
N THR A 12 26.00 6.96 7.08
CA THR A 12 25.03 6.25 6.26
C THR A 12 23.72 6.38 7.03
N ASP A 13 22.79 7.17 6.48
CA ASP A 13 21.48 7.30 7.08
C ASP A 13 20.83 5.91 7.11
N MET A 14 20.18 5.60 8.21
CA MET A 14 19.50 4.31 8.35
C MET A 14 18.41 4.23 7.26
N TYR A 15 18.37 3.12 6.50
CA TYR A 15 17.37 2.87 5.47
C TYR A 15 17.49 3.71 4.18
N ASP A 16 18.67 4.07 3.73
CA ASP A 16 18.88 4.83 2.47
C ASP A 16 18.18 4.20 1.26
N LYS A 17 18.23 2.87 1.13
CA LYS A 17 17.58 2.13 0.04
C LYS A 17 16.06 2.24 0.10
N GLU A 18 15.49 2.08 1.30
CA GLU A 18 14.06 2.15 1.55
C GLU A 18 13.55 3.58 1.33
N ARG A 19 14.28 4.59 1.80
CA ARG A 19 13.96 6.00 1.58
C ARG A 19 13.92 6.33 0.09
N LYS A 20 14.96 5.95 -0.64
CA LYS A 20 15.01 6.10 -2.09
C LYS A 20 13.85 5.40 -2.79
N ALA A 21 13.56 4.16 -2.42
CA ALA A 21 12.45 3.40 -3.00
C ALA A 21 11.11 4.10 -2.75
N ILE A 22 10.83 4.60 -1.55
CA ILE A 22 9.60 5.33 -1.24
C ILE A 22 9.47 6.60 -2.10
N VAL A 23 10.55 7.36 -2.29
CA VAL A 23 10.55 8.53 -3.17
C VAL A 23 10.27 8.15 -4.63
N ASP A 24 10.94 7.12 -5.15
CA ASP A 24 10.78 6.68 -6.52
C ASP A 24 9.36 6.16 -6.79
N PHE A 25 8.82 5.31 -5.90
CA PHE A 25 7.45 4.79 -6.01
C PHE A 25 6.40 5.86 -5.72
N GLY A 26 6.69 6.83 -4.85
CA GLY A 26 5.83 7.98 -4.63
C GLY A 26 5.58 8.79 -5.91
N LYS A 27 6.62 9.06 -6.70
CA LYS A 27 6.48 9.70 -8.02
C LYS A 27 5.63 8.86 -8.98
N ARG A 28 5.77 7.53 -8.92
CA ARG A 28 4.97 6.62 -9.72
C ARG A 28 3.49 6.61 -9.34
N LEU A 29 3.13 6.87 -8.08
CA LEU A 29 1.72 7.04 -7.70
C LEU A 29 1.05 8.13 -8.55
N ILE A 30 1.76 9.22 -8.83
CA ILE A 30 1.27 10.32 -9.67
C ILE A 30 1.29 9.95 -11.16
N THR A 31 2.44 9.45 -11.66
CA THR A 31 2.61 9.18 -13.10
C THR A 31 1.77 8.01 -13.59
N GLU A 32 1.39 7.07 -12.71
CA GLU A 32 0.51 5.94 -13.01
C GLU A 32 -0.95 6.19 -12.58
N HIS A 33 -1.29 7.44 -12.21
CA HIS A 33 -2.64 7.89 -11.87
C HIS A 33 -3.29 7.13 -10.70
N LEU A 34 -2.48 6.62 -9.77
CA LEU A 34 -2.97 5.95 -8.57
C LEU A 34 -3.35 6.92 -7.45
N THR A 35 -2.93 8.18 -7.55
CA THR A 35 -3.35 9.27 -6.67
C THR A 35 -3.16 10.62 -7.34
N SER A 36 -3.55 11.69 -6.65
CA SER A 36 -3.34 13.08 -7.08
C SER A 36 -2.90 13.97 -5.91
N GLY A 37 -2.20 15.07 -6.21
CA GLY A 37 -1.72 16.02 -5.21
C GLY A 37 -0.76 15.38 -4.22
N THR A 38 -1.10 15.45 -2.93
CA THR A 38 -0.33 14.88 -1.81
C THR A 38 -1.06 13.70 -1.15
N SER A 39 -2.11 13.20 -1.78
CA SER A 39 -2.92 12.08 -1.27
C SER A 39 -2.20 10.75 -1.46
N GLY A 40 -2.63 9.75 -0.68
CA GLY A 40 -1.97 8.46 -0.63
C GLY A 40 -0.66 8.50 0.16
N ASN A 41 -0.10 7.35 0.44
CA ASN A 41 1.15 7.21 1.20
C ASN A 41 1.72 5.81 1.03
N ILE A 42 3.00 5.69 1.31
CA ILE A 42 3.77 4.45 1.15
C ILE A 42 4.59 4.22 2.40
N SER A 43 4.67 2.96 2.84
CA SER A 43 5.63 2.56 3.86
C SER A 43 6.31 1.24 3.55
N ILE A 44 7.49 1.06 4.15
CA ILE A 44 8.25 -0.19 4.19
C ILE A 44 8.48 -0.53 5.66
N PHE A 45 8.40 -1.81 6.02
CA PHE A 45 8.51 -2.29 7.39
C PHE A 45 9.76 -3.14 7.60
N ASP A 46 10.53 -2.79 8.63
CA ASP A 46 11.61 -3.60 9.18
C ASP A 46 11.07 -4.42 10.36
N PRO A 47 10.84 -5.74 10.20
CA PRO A 47 10.27 -6.56 11.24
C PRO A 47 11.27 -6.85 12.40
N GLU A 48 12.57 -6.78 12.13
CA GLU A 48 13.60 -7.05 13.15
C GLU A 48 13.63 -5.92 14.18
N LYS A 49 13.59 -4.68 13.70
CA LYS A 49 13.59 -3.49 14.55
C LYS A 49 12.20 -3.01 14.93
N LYS A 50 11.14 -3.57 14.29
CA LYS A 50 9.75 -3.11 14.41
C LYS A 50 9.58 -1.64 14.07
N LEU A 51 10.26 -1.20 13.00
CA LEU A 51 10.24 0.18 12.52
C LEU A 51 9.60 0.25 11.14
N MET A 52 8.86 1.32 10.92
CA MET A 52 8.21 1.64 9.65
C MET A 52 8.87 2.88 9.05
N ILE A 53 9.35 2.75 7.83
CA ILE A 53 9.87 3.83 6.99
C ILE A 53 8.67 4.33 6.17
N ILE A 54 8.24 5.58 6.35
CA ILE A 54 6.98 6.08 5.79
C ILE A 54 7.16 7.43 5.11
N SER A 55 6.38 7.66 4.05
CA SER A 55 6.31 8.95 3.36
C SER A 55 5.84 10.06 4.31
N PRO A 56 6.32 11.31 4.11
CA PRO A 56 5.94 12.45 4.93
C PRO A 56 4.50 12.90 4.62
N SER A 57 3.89 13.64 5.55
CA SER A 57 2.60 14.27 5.35
C SER A 57 2.71 15.54 4.51
N GLY A 58 1.87 15.68 3.47
CA GLY A 58 1.60 16.96 2.80
C GLY A 58 2.72 17.52 1.92
N ILE A 59 3.73 16.73 1.54
CA ILE A 59 4.77 17.11 0.58
C ILE A 59 4.41 16.52 -0.80
N PRO A 60 4.39 17.33 -1.89
CA PRO A 60 4.18 16.79 -3.23
C PRO A 60 5.25 15.76 -3.59
N TYR A 61 4.85 14.66 -4.23
CA TYR A 61 5.76 13.53 -4.50
C TYR A 61 6.99 13.90 -5.33
N PHE A 62 6.87 14.87 -6.26
CA PHE A 62 8.01 15.33 -7.05
C PHE A 62 8.98 16.24 -6.28
N ASP A 63 8.52 16.81 -5.16
CA ASP A 63 9.35 17.65 -4.28
C ASP A 63 9.93 16.87 -3.11
N THR A 64 9.39 15.65 -2.85
CA THR A 64 9.83 14.78 -1.75
C THR A 64 11.24 14.26 -2.02
N LYS A 65 12.10 14.41 -1.00
CA LYS A 65 13.49 13.93 -0.99
C LYS A 65 13.63 12.75 -0.02
N GLU A 66 14.71 11.99 -0.16
CA GLU A 66 15.03 10.88 0.75
C GLU A 66 15.12 11.35 2.23
N SER A 67 15.66 12.56 2.46
CA SER A 67 15.72 13.18 3.79
C SER A 67 14.36 13.56 4.38
N ASP A 68 13.29 13.63 3.58
CA ASP A 68 11.94 13.93 4.07
C ASP A 68 11.20 12.68 4.55
N ILE A 69 11.70 11.48 4.21
CA ILE A 69 11.11 10.21 4.63
C ILE A 69 11.38 9.99 6.13
N VAL A 70 10.37 9.54 6.86
CA VAL A 70 10.41 9.44 8.32
C VAL A 70 10.46 7.98 8.76
N VAL A 71 11.22 7.69 9.82
CA VAL A 71 11.23 6.38 10.47
C VAL A 71 10.44 6.49 11.77
N VAL A 72 9.43 5.62 11.92
CA VAL A 72 8.53 5.62 13.07
C VAL A 72 8.36 4.21 13.64
N GLY A 73 8.08 4.11 14.93
CA GLY A 73 7.57 2.87 15.52
C GLY A 73 6.14 2.58 15.10
N LEU A 74 5.65 1.36 15.35
CA LEU A 74 4.24 1.01 15.14
C LEU A 74 3.27 1.78 16.07
N ASP A 75 3.81 2.45 17.09
CA ASP A 75 3.07 3.39 17.96
C ASP A 75 3.05 4.83 17.45
N GLY A 76 3.59 5.06 16.25
CA GLY A 76 3.64 6.36 15.59
C GLY A 76 4.73 7.30 16.10
N LYS A 77 5.54 6.89 17.08
CA LYS A 77 6.65 7.73 17.57
C LYS A 77 7.76 7.80 16.54
N THR A 78 8.16 9.02 16.22
CA THR A 78 9.29 9.27 15.32
C THR A 78 10.60 8.82 16.00
N VAL A 79 11.35 7.97 15.28
CA VAL A 79 12.67 7.50 15.66
C VAL A 79 13.76 8.27 14.92
N GLU A 80 13.51 8.59 13.63
CA GLU A 80 14.45 9.33 12.79
C GLU A 80 13.69 10.16 11.73
N GLY A 81 14.20 11.36 11.45
CA GLY A 81 13.64 12.30 10.47
C GLY A 81 13.01 13.52 11.13
N ASP A 82 13.02 14.66 10.39
CA ASP A 82 12.55 15.98 10.89
C ASP A 82 11.14 16.33 10.41
N ARG A 83 10.55 15.51 9.51
CA ARG A 83 9.21 15.74 8.97
C ARG A 83 8.14 15.04 9.81
N LYS A 84 6.89 15.52 9.69
CA LYS A 84 5.75 14.76 10.19
C LYS A 84 5.55 13.54 9.29
N PRO A 85 5.44 12.32 9.86
CA PRO A 85 5.05 11.15 9.09
C PRO A 85 3.65 11.35 8.50
N SER A 86 3.27 10.54 7.52
CA SER A 86 1.88 10.49 7.04
C SER A 86 0.91 10.44 8.22
N SER A 87 -0.17 11.21 8.15
CA SER A 87 -1.25 11.19 9.16
C SER A 87 -1.92 9.81 9.28
N GLU A 88 -1.71 8.94 8.29
CA GLU A 88 -2.29 7.60 8.24
C GLU A 88 -1.31 6.49 8.66
N TRP A 89 -0.26 6.85 9.41
CA TRP A 89 0.70 5.88 9.94
C TRP A 89 0.06 4.73 10.70
N ALA A 90 -1.02 5.00 11.45
CA ALA A 90 -1.75 3.98 12.21
C ALA A 90 -2.43 2.95 11.30
N LEU A 91 -2.96 3.40 10.14
CA LEU A 91 -3.52 2.52 9.13
C LEU A 91 -2.46 1.54 8.58
N HIS A 92 -1.24 2.04 8.29
CA HIS A 92 -0.12 1.20 7.86
C HIS A 92 0.33 0.24 8.97
N ALA A 93 0.45 0.71 10.20
CA ALA A 93 0.83 -0.12 11.35
C ALA A 93 -0.17 -1.27 11.55
N ALA A 94 -1.48 -1.00 11.45
CA ALA A 94 -2.53 -2.01 11.55
C ALA A 94 -2.42 -3.09 10.48
N MET A 95 -1.97 -2.73 9.26
CA MET A 95 -1.75 -3.71 8.19
C MET A 95 -0.57 -4.64 8.49
N TYR A 96 0.54 -4.12 9.04
CA TYR A 96 1.67 -4.96 9.45
C TYR A 96 1.31 -5.90 10.61
N GLU A 97 0.39 -5.50 11.47
CA GLU A 97 -0.16 -6.38 12.52
C GLU A 97 -1.12 -7.43 11.96
N ALA A 98 -1.98 -7.07 10.99
CA ALA A 98 -2.94 -7.98 10.38
C ALA A 98 -2.28 -9.01 9.45
N LYS A 99 -1.16 -8.64 8.81
CA LYS A 99 -0.45 -9.39 7.78
C LYS A 99 1.03 -9.53 8.15
N PRO A 100 1.42 -10.53 8.97
CA PRO A 100 2.80 -10.67 9.47
C PRO A 100 3.87 -10.82 8.39
N GLU A 101 3.48 -11.32 7.19
CA GLU A 101 4.38 -11.45 6.04
C GLU A 101 4.54 -10.15 5.23
N ALA A 102 3.70 -9.14 5.49
CA ALA A 102 3.79 -7.86 4.79
C ALA A 102 5.08 -7.11 5.16
N ARG A 103 5.71 -6.53 4.15
CA ARG A 103 6.91 -5.68 4.29
C ARG A 103 6.72 -4.31 3.66
N ALA A 104 5.62 -4.10 2.95
CA ALA A 104 5.27 -2.81 2.39
C ALA A 104 3.76 -2.62 2.34
N VAL A 105 3.34 -1.37 2.47
CA VAL A 105 1.96 -0.91 2.33
C VAL A 105 1.92 0.25 1.37
N VAL A 106 0.98 0.21 0.43
CA VAL A 106 0.69 1.27 -0.54
C VAL A 106 -0.76 1.66 -0.39
N HIS A 107 -1.00 2.90 0.02
CA HIS A 107 -2.32 3.50 0.07
C HIS A 107 -2.51 4.47 -1.09
N THR A 108 -3.64 4.35 -1.79
CA THR A 108 -3.94 5.14 -2.99
C THR A 108 -5.35 5.72 -2.93
N HIS A 109 -5.55 6.80 -3.70
CA HIS A 109 -6.87 7.34 -4.04
C HIS A 109 -7.13 7.16 -5.52
N SER A 110 -6.82 5.98 -6.06
CA SER A 110 -7.01 5.65 -7.46
C SER A 110 -8.50 5.67 -7.81
N MET A 111 -8.81 6.12 -9.02
CA MET A 111 -10.17 6.56 -9.37
C MET A 111 -11.22 5.47 -9.21
N TYR A 112 -11.03 4.31 -9.82
CA TYR A 112 -12.06 3.27 -9.84
C TYR A 112 -12.17 2.52 -8.54
N CYS A 113 -11.06 2.29 -7.83
CA CYS A 113 -11.09 1.79 -6.45
C CYS A 113 -11.87 2.76 -5.55
N THR A 114 -11.64 4.07 -5.69
CA THR A 114 -12.37 5.08 -4.92
C THR A 114 -13.85 5.12 -5.28
N VAL A 115 -14.21 4.95 -6.56
CA VAL A 115 -15.63 4.87 -6.98
C VAL A 115 -16.33 3.68 -6.30
N LEU A 116 -15.74 2.48 -6.34
CA LEU A 116 -16.31 1.31 -5.67
C LEU A 116 -16.35 1.50 -4.15
N ALA A 117 -15.32 2.10 -3.56
CA ALA A 117 -15.30 2.45 -2.13
C ALA A 117 -16.43 3.43 -1.75
N CYS A 118 -16.76 4.39 -2.62
CA CYS A 118 -17.90 5.30 -2.42
C CYS A 118 -19.26 4.60 -2.54
N LEU A 119 -19.34 3.57 -3.38
CA LEU A 119 -20.50 2.69 -3.47
C LEU A 119 -20.55 1.65 -2.34
N ARG A 120 -19.45 1.52 -1.56
CA ARG A 120 -19.25 0.46 -0.56
C ARG A 120 -19.37 -0.95 -1.12
N GLU A 121 -19.03 -1.09 -2.41
CA GLU A 121 -18.99 -2.35 -3.12
C GLU A 121 -17.58 -2.93 -3.06
N PRO A 122 -17.42 -4.24 -2.77
CA PRO A 122 -16.12 -4.91 -2.88
C PRO A 122 -15.68 -4.99 -4.34
N ILE A 123 -14.38 -5.20 -4.58
CA ILE A 123 -13.93 -5.60 -5.91
C ILE A 123 -14.18 -7.10 -6.02
N ARG A 124 -15.20 -7.47 -6.80
CA ARG A 124 -15.63 -8.85 -7.01
C ARG A 124 -14.84 -9.50 -8.15
N ALA A 125 -14.89 -10.80 -8.20
CA ALA A 125 -14.28 -11.60 -9.27
C ALA A 125 -14.98 -11.45 -10.64
N VAL A 126 -15.21 -10.20 -11.07
CA VAL A 126 -15.64 -9.89 -12.44
C VAL A 126 -14.51 -10.15 -13.43
N HIS A 127 -13.27 -10.02 -12.96
CA HIS A 127 -12.07 -10.41 -13.69
C HIS A 127 -11.18 -11.29 -12.80
N TYR A 128 -10.62 -12.36 -13.37
CA TYR A 128 -9.85 -13.38 -12.61
C TYR A 128 -8.61 -12.81 -11.89
N VAL A 129 -8.06 -11.70 -12.34
CA VAL A 129 -6.90 -11.03 -11.73
C VAL A 129 -7.17 -10.54 -10.29
N VAL A 130 -8.42 -10.46 -9.85
CA VAL A 130 -8.74 -10.21 -8.43
C VAL A 130 -8.06 -11.23 -7.51
N ALA A 131 -7.82 -12.46 -7.99
CA ALA A 131 -7.07 -13.49 -7.29
C ALA A 131 -5.64 -13.09 -6.88
N ASP A 132 -5.05 -12.06 -7.50
CA ASP A 132 -3.74 -11.52 -7.13
C ASP A 132 -3.74 -10.92 -5.71
N ALA A 133 -4.91 -10.54 -5.22
CA ALA A 133 -5.12 -10.14 -3.83
C ALA A 133 -5.15 -11.31 -2.83
N GLY A 134 -4.97 -12.56 -3.28
CA GLY A 134 -4.97 -13.74 -2.41
C GLY A 134 -6.36 -14.14 -1.87
N ALA A 135 -7.43 -13.53 -2.38
CA ALA A 135 -8.82 -13.78 -1.96
C ALA A 135 -9.77 -13.72 -3.16
N PRO A 136 -10.99 -14.31 -3.08
CA PRO A 136 -11.99 -14.26 -4.14
C PRO A 136 -12.53 -12.85 -4.43
N GLU A 137 -12.44 -11.96 -3.45
CA GLU A 137 -12.81 -10.55 -3.59
C GLU A 137 -11.93 -9.66 -2.72
N VAL A 138 -11.88 -8.36 -3.03
CA VAL A 138 -11.25 -7.33 -2.18
C VAL A 138 -12.36 -6.65 -1.38
N PRO A 139 -12.37 -6.79 -0.05
CA PRO A 139 -13.43 -6.23 0.78
C PRO A 139 -13.38 -4.70 0.85
N CYS A 140 -14.48 -4.09 1.34
CA CYS A 140 -14.57 -2.68 1.62
C CYS A 140 -14.81 -2.46 3.14
N ALA A 141 -13.83 -1.84 3.81
CA ALA A 141 -13.96 -1.47 5.22
C ALA A 141 -15.00 -0.36 5.42
N PRO A 142 -15.73 -0.36 6.54
CA PRO A 142 -16.68 0.71 6.86
C PRO A 142 -15.98 2.06 7.02
N TYR A 143 -16.68 3.13 6.66
CA TYR A 143 -16.13 4.49 6.75
C TYR A 143 -15.74 4.86 8.20
N ARG A 144 -14.56 5.42 8.32
CA ARG A 144 -14.06 6.13 9.49
C ARG A 144 -13.27 7.35 9.01
N THR A 145 -13.13 8.35 9.87
CA THR A 145 -12.36 9.56 9.54
C THR A 145 -10.89 9.23 9.27
N PHE A 146 -10.33 9.80 8.22
CA PHE A 146 -8.92 9.57 7.84
C PHE A 146 -7.96 9.95 9.00
N GLY A 147 -6.85 9.22 9.12
CA GLY A 147 -5.82 9.48 10.13
C GLY A 147 -6.20 9.11 11.57
N THR A 148 -7.34 8.44 11.78
CA THR A 148 -7.78 8.02 13.12
C THR A 148 -7.41 6.55 13.39
N ILE A 149 -7.33 6.20 14.67
CA ILE A 149 -7.14 4.80 15.12
C ILE A 149 -8.35 3.96 14.73
N GLU A 150 -9.55 4.51 14.79
CA GLU A 150 -10.79 3.83 14.42
C GLU A 150 -10.78 3.40 12.93
N LEU A 151 -10.13 4.18 12.05
CA LEU A 151 -9.93 3.76 10.66
C LEU A 151 -8.97 2.57 10.58
N ALA A 152 -7.88 2.62 11.33
CA ALA A 152 -6.88 1.56 11.36
C ALA A 152 -7.48 0.23 11.87
N GLU A 153 -8.27 0.29 12.95
CA GLU A 153 -9.00 -0.87 13.49
C GLU A 153 -10.02 -1.43 12.49
N ALA A 154 -10.86 -0.56 11.90
CA ALA A 154 -11.83 -0.99 10.90
C ALA A 154 -11.18 -1.64 9.67
N ALA A 155 -10.02 -1.14 9.24
CA ALA A 155 -9.26 -1.72 8.14
C ALA A 155 -8.66 -3.08 8.53
N LYS A 156 -8.10 -3.21 9.74
CA LYS A 156 -7.55 -4.46 10.27
C LYS A 156 -8.61 -5.56 10.36
N ASP A 157 -9.80 -5.21 10.83
CA ASP A 157 -10.91 -6.15 10.95
C ASP A 157 -11.45 -6.61 9.58
N ALA A 158 -11.44 -5.71 8.60
CA ALA A 158 -12.06 -5.96 7.30
C ALA A 158 -11.15 -6.69 6.30
N ILE A 159 -9.82 -6.56 6.39
CA ILE A 159 -8.90 -7.06 5.35
C ILE A 159 -8.95 -8.59 5.17
N GLY A 160 -9.19 -9.33 6.24
CA GLY A 160 -9.32 -10.79 6.21
C GLY A 160 -8.16 -11.49 5.51
N LYS A 161 -8.45 -12.36 4.54
CA LYS A 161 -7.45 -13.08 3.74
C LYS A 161 -6.85 -12.22 2.62
N SER A 162 -7.56 -11.19 2.16
CA SER A 162 -7.13 -10.34 1.05
C SER A 162 -5.88 -9.53 1.38
N ASP A 163 -5.00 -9.34 0.42
CA ASP A 163 -3.83 -8.45 0.51
C ASP A 163 -4.14 -7.03 -0.01
N ALA A 164 -5.40 -6.76 -0.35
CA ALA A 164 -5.91 -5.44 -0.70
C ALA A 164 -7.22 -5.16 0.02
N LEU A 165 -7.55 -3.87 0.22
CA LEU A 165 -8.72 -3.42 0.94
C LEU A 165 -9.21 -2.10 0.38
N LEU A 166 -10.50 -1.98 0.12
CA LEU A 166 -11.16 -0.68 -0.10
C LEU A 166 -11.51 -0.04 1.25
N LEU A 167 -11.36 1.28 1.32
CA LEU A 167 -11.74 2.10 2.46
C LEU A 167 -12.95 2.94 2.05
N ALA A 168 -14.13 2.69 2.63
CA ALA A 168 -15.39 3.35 2.25
C ALA A 168 -15.24 4.87 2.17
N ASN A 169 -15.66 5.47 1.06
CA ASN A 169 -15.61 6.90 0.77
C ASN A 169 -14.18 7.52 0.92
N HIS A 170 -13.13 6.75 0.65
CA HIS A 170 -11.76 7.19 0.86
C HIS A 170 -10.83 6.76 -0.28
N GLY A 171 -10.52 5.48 -0.39
CA GLY A 171 -9.57 4.96 -1.37
C GLY A 171 -9.33 3.47 -1.19
N MET A 172 -8.10 3.02 -1.49
CA MET A 172 -7.72 1.63 -1.34
C MET A 172 -6.34 1.49 -0.69
N LEU A 173 -6.07 0.30 -0.18
CA LEU A 173 -4.82 -0.08 0.43
C LEU A 173 -4.39 -1.45 -0.09
N ALA A 174 -3.11 -1.62 -0.38
CA ALA A 174 -2.50 -2.89 -0.77
C ALA A 174 -1.28 -3.17 0.11
N VAL A 175 -1.11 -4.43 0.50
CA VAL A 175 0.07 -4.91 1.22
C VAL A 175 0.88 -5.86 0.34
N GLY A 176 2.17 -6.01 0.63
CA GLY A 176 3.02 -6.93 -0.12
C GLY A 176 4.29 -7.30 0.64
N LYS A 177 4.95 -8.37 0.17
CA LYS A 177 6.25 -8.83 0.70
C LYS A 177 7.41 -7.88 0.41
N ASP A 178 7.21 -6.92 -0.46
CA ASP A 178 8.10 -5.83 -0.81
C ASP A 178 7.29 -4.69 -1.45
N LEU A 179 7.92 -3.53 -1.64
CA LEU A 179 7.24 -2.36 -2.18
C LEU A 179 6.79 -2.56 -3.65
N ALA A 180 7.55 -3.30 -4.44
CA ALA A 180 7.19 -3.57 -5.83
C ALA A 180 5.93 -4.43 -5.94
N SER A 181 5.79 -5.46 -5.08
CA SER A 181 4.60 -6.31 -5.04
C SER A 181 3.37 -5.56 -4.51
N ALA A 182 3.49 -4.78 -3.43
CA ALA A 182 2.38 -3.97 -2.92
C ALA A 182 1.89 -2.95 -3.97
N PHE A 183 2.82 -2.28 -4.65
CA PHE A 183 2.49 -1.33 -5.70
C PHE A 183 1.87 -2.01 -6.93
N GLY A 184 2.41 -3.17 -7.33
CA GLY A 184 1.86 -3.98 -8.43
C GLY A 184 0.42 -4.39 -8.14
N LEU A 185 0.16 -4.84 -6.90
CA LEU A 185 -1.18 -5.20 -6.46
C LEU A 185 -2.14 -3.99 -6.49
N ALA A 186 -1.73 -2.82 -5.96
CA ALA A 186 -2.55 -1.61 -6.01
C ALA A 186 -2.96 -1.26 -7.44
N ARG A 187 -2.03 -1.35 -8.38
CA ARG A 187 -2.29 -1.11 -9.80
C ARG A 187 -3.21 -2.16 -10.44
N GLY A 188 -3.01 -3.43 -10.07
CA GLY A 188 -3.87 -4.53 -10.52
C GLY A 188 -5.31 -4.38 -10.03
N MET A 189 -5.49 -3.95 -8.79
CA MET A 189 -6.82 -3.74 -8.21
C MET A 189 -7.53 -2.53 -8.81
N GLU A 190 -6.82 -1.45 -9.15
CA GLU A 190 -7.40 -0.35 -9.90
C GLU A 190 -7.93 -0.80 -11.26
N PHE A 191 -7.16 -1.63 -12.00
CA PHE A 191 -7.65 -2.23 -13.25
C PHE A 191 -8.90 -3.09 -13.03
N CYS A 192 -8.92 -3.95 -12.01
CA CYS A 192 -10.09 -4.79 -11.71
C CYS A 192 -11.31 -3.96 -11.33
N ALA A 193 -11.11 -2.88 -10.56
CA ALA A 193 -12.17 -1.94 -10.19
C ALA A 193 -12.72 -1.20 -11.41
N GLU A 194 -11.86 -0.79 -12.35
CA GLU A 194 -12.29 -0.19 -13.62
C GLU A 194 -13.14 -1.15 -14.43
N VAL A 195 -12.68 -2.40 -14.61
CA VAL A 195 -13.42 -3.43 -15.34
C VAL A 195 -14.79 -3.66 -14.70
N GLN A 196 -14.83 -3.82 -13.37
CA GLN A 196 -16.10 -4.03 -12.65
C GLN A 196 -17.05 -2.85 -12.84
N TYR A 197 -16.58 -1.61 -12.62
CA TYR A 197 -17.40 -0.42 -12.77
C TYR A 197 -17.96 -0.28 -14.19
N ARG A 198 -17.11 -0.45 -15.22
CA ARG A 198 -17.54 -0.36 -16.62
C ARG A 198 -18.55 -1.47 -16.99
N ALA A 199 -18.34 -2.69 -16.50
CA ALA A 199 -19.29 -3.78 -16.69
C ALA A 199 -20.64 -3.50 -16.01
N MET A 200 -20.64 -2.92 -14.80
CA MET A 200 -21.87 -2.50 -14.10
C MET A 200 -22.62 -1.39 -14.86
N CYS A 201 -21.92 -0.46 -15.52
CA CYS A 201 -22.52 0.56 -16.37
C CYS A 201 -23.13 -0.05 -17.66
N ALA A 202 -22.55 -1.11 -18.19
CA ALA A 202 -23.01 -1.78 -19.41
C ALA A 202 -24.14 -2.79 -19.15
N GLY A 203 -24.26 -3.30 -17.92
CA GLY A 203 -25.26 -4.30 -17.55
C GLY A 203 -24.95 -4.98 -16.22
N LYS A 204 -25.40 -6.22 -16.06
CA LYS A 204 -25.11 -7.03 -14.87
C LYS A 204 -23.84 -7.84 -15.12
N PRO A 205 -22.72 -7.57 -14.44
CA PRO A 205 -21.50 -8.34 -14.61
C PRO A 205 -21.68 -9.78 -14.16
N PHE A 206 -21.01 -10.70 -14.84
CA PHE A 206 -20.88 -12.08 -14.39
C PHE A 206 -19.70 -12.16 -13.41
N VAL A 207 -19.95 -12.70 -12.21
CA VAL A 207 -18.94 -12.93 -11.19
C VAL A 207 -18.51 -14.38 -11.22
N LEU A 208 -17.21 -14.64 -11.27
CA LEU A 208 -16.67 -15.99 -11.19
C LEU A 208 -16.97 -16.58 -9.81
N PRO A 209 -17.32 -17.87 -9.74
CA PRO A 209 -17.61 -18.52 -8.47
C PRO A 209 -16.34 -18.75 -7.63
N ASP A 210 -16.50 -18.84 -6.32
CA ASP A 210 -15.40 -18.93 -5.36
C ASP A 210 -14.48 -20.13 -5.63
N ASP A 211 -15.02 -21.28 -6.02
CA ASP A 211 -14.25 -22.48 -6.35
C ASP A 211 -13.34 -22.29 -7.58
N GLU A 212 -13.76 -21.48 -8.56
CA GLU A 212 -12.89 -21.07 -9.68
C GLU A 212 -11.82 -20.11 -9.19
N MET A 213 -12.18 -19.15 -8.33
CA MET A 213 -11.21 -18.22 -7.80
C MET A 213 -10.15 -18.89 -6.93
N GLU A 214 -10.51 -19.90 -6.15
CA GLU A 214 -9.54 -20.73 -5.40
C GLU A 214 -8.54 -21.42 -6.35
N ARG A 215 -9.01 -21.96 -7.48
CA ARG A 215 -8.14 -22.55 -8.51
C ARG A 215 -7.18 -21.53 -9.12
N VAL A 216 -7.67 -20.31 -9.37
CA VAL A 216 -6.85 -19.22 -9.93
C VAL A 216 -5.80 -18.74 -8.92
N ILE A 217 -6.18 -18.56 -7.64
CA ILE A 217 -5.27 -18.19 -6.56
C ILE A 217 -4.13 -19.21 -6.45
N GLU A 218 -4.45 -20.50 -6.46
CA GLU A 218 -3.42 -21.56 -6.41
C GLU A 218 -2.48 -21.50 -7.63
N LYS A 219 -3.04 -21.26 -8.81
CA LYS A 219 -2.26 -21.14 -10.04
C LYS A 219 -1.30 -19.93 -10.02
N PHE A 220 -1.69 -18.84 -9.39
CA PHE A 220 -0.84 -17.65 -9.27
C PHE A 220 0.39 -17.87 -8.40
N LYS A 221 0.38 -18.79 -7.42
CA LYS A 221 1.56 -19.11 -6.61
C LYS A 221 2.75 -19.61 -7.44
N GLY A 222 2.48 -20.25 -8.58
CA GLY A 222 3.51 -20.71 -9.52
C GLY A 222 3.69 -19.85 -10.76
N TYR A 223 3.01 -18.71 -10.84
CA TYR A 223 3.06 -17.85 -12.01
C TYR A 223 4.31 -16.95 -12.03
N GLY A 224 4.96 -16.89 -13.19
CA GLY A 224 6.13 -16.06 -13.43
C GLY A 224 7.36 -16.83 -13.88
N GLN A 225 8.44 -16.10 -14.16
CA GLN A 225 9.72 -16.71 -14.55
C GLN A 225 10.41 -17.29 -13.30
N VAL A 226 10.81 -18.55 -13.37
CA VAL A 226 11.69 -19.15 -12.36
C VAL A 226 13.06 -18.46 -12.52
N LYS A 227 13.49 -17.71 -11.53
CA LYS A 227 14.87 -17.24 -11.46
C LYS A 227 15.74 -18.47 -11.25
N ASN A 228 16.33 -18.98 -12.33
CA ASN A 228 17.46 -19.91 -12.20
C ASN A 228 18.57 -19.16 -11.47
N GLY A 229 18.86 -19.64 -10.25
CA GLY A 229 19.91 -19.10 -9.36
C GLY A 229 21.32 -19.28 -9.94
#